data_8d962b192696fdbd8b3d0d97ee59a9cd
#
_entry.id   8d962b192696fdbd8b3d0d97ee59a9cd
#
_cell.length_a   1.000
_cell.length_b   1.000
_cell.length_c   1.000
_cell.angle_alpha   90.00
_cell.angle_beta   90.00
_cell.angle_gamma   90.00
#
_symmetry.space_group_name_H-M   'P 1'
#
loop_
_entity.id
_entity.type
_entity.pdbx_description
1 polymer ?
#
loop_
_entity_poly.entity_id
_entity_poly.type
_entity_poly.pdbx_seq_one_letter_code
_entity_poly.pdbx_strand_id
1 'polypeptide(L)'
;PHAGGCIECHMGPETGHSFWPDASTCIACHADQSDKGDDLDAIAERLEDIALALAALHAVHIDDEWESGDAIFGAVHPVYASLPRDVFQAWWDFTLVMEDRSNGAHNPTYVETLLDGVETTLGL
;
A
#
# COMPACT_ATOMS: atom_id res chain seq x y z
N PRO A 1 20.50 -2.74 -1.70
CA PRO A 1 19.88 -3.77 -2.54
C PRO A 1 20.23 -5.15 -1.98
N HIS A 2 19.21 -6.00 -1.81
CA HIS A 2 19.37 -7.34 -1.30
C HIS A 2 20.03 -8.25 -2.35
N ALA A 3 21.06 -8.99 -1.95
CA ALA A 3 21.87 -9.79 -2.88
C ALA A 3 21.08 -10.99 -3.47
N GLY A 4 20.10 -11.52 -2.74
CA GLY A 4 19.23 -12.63 -3.15
C GLY A 4 18.01 -12.20 -3.96
N GLY A 5 17.76 -10.90 -4.08
CA GLY A 5 16.58 -10.36 -4.79
C GLY A 5 15.26 -10.77 -4.15
N CYS A 6 14.20 -10.82 -4.95
CA CYS A 6 12.83 -11.09 -4.48
C CYS A 6 12.68 -12.44 -3.75
N ILE A 7 13.44 -13.45 -4.17
CA ILE A 7 13.36 -14.83 -3.67
C ILE A 7 13.78 -14.92 -2.19
N GLU A 8 14.74 -14.08 -1.78
CA GLU A 8 15.27 -14.11 -0.42
C GLU A 8 14.19 -13.77 0.64
N CYS A 9 13.29 -12.85 0.32
CA CYS A 9 12.19 -12.48 1.19
C CYS A 9 10.93 -13.31 0.92
N HIS A 10 10.58 -13.54 -0.35
CA HIS A 10 9.31 -14.16 -0.73
C HIS A 10 9.33 -15.70 -0.75
N MET A 11 10.49 -16.33 -0.74
CA MET A 11 10.66 -17.79 -0.75
C MET A 11 11.72 -18.27 0.25
N GLY A 12 11.98 -17.49 1.29
CA GLY A 12 12.89 -17.85 2.35
C GLY A 12 12.37 -19.02 3.23
N PRO A 13 13.20 -19.54 4.14
CA PRO A 13 12.83 -20.65 5.02
C PRO A 13 11.61 -20.34 5.90
N GLU A 14 11.42 -19.08 6.26
CA GLU A 14 10.33 -18.63 7.14
C GLU A 14 9.01 -18.45 6.37
N THR A 15 9.06 -18.04 5.11
CA THR A 15 7.87 -17.81 4.27
C THR A 15 7.39 -19.06 3.55
N GLY A 16 8.27 -20.03 3.33
CA GLY A 16 7.95 -21.25 2.61
C GLY A 16 7.41 -20.98 1.20
N HIS A 17 6.23 -21.52 0.90
CA HIS A 17 5.55 -21.34 -0.38
C HIS A 17 4.38 -20.35 -0.32
N SER A 18 4.25 -19.58 0.77
CA SER A 18 3.16 -18.60 0.91
C SER A 18 3.37 -17.37 0.03
N PHE A 19 4.62 -17.07 -0.34
CA PHE A 19 5.04 -15.85 -1.05
C PHE A 19 4.77 -14.55 -0.29
N TRP A 20 4.29 -14.61 0.96
CA TRP A 20 4.03 -13.47 1.83
C TRP A 20 5.08 -13.40 2.92
N PRO A 21 6.07 -12.50 2.80
CA PRO A 21 7.01 -12.25 3.88
C PRO A 21 6.28 -11.56 5.04
N ASP A 22 6.58 -11.97 6.25
CA ASP A 22 6.20 -11.25 7.45
C ASP A 22 7.35 -10.38 7.98
N ALA A 23 7.08 -9.60 9.04
CA ALA A 23 8.09 -8.72 9.65
C ALA A 23 9.34 -9.48 10.10
N SER A 24 9.24 -10.76 10.50
CA SER A 24 10.38 -11.57 10.92
C SER A 24 11.40 -11.80 9.81
N THR A 25 10.94 -11.81 8.56
CA THR A 25 11.82 -11.90 7.37
C THR A 25 12.72 -10.67 7.25
N CYS A 26 12.22 -9.48 7.59
CA CYS A 26 13.00 -8.25 7.58
C CYS A 26 14.06 -8.23 8.69
N ILE A 27 13.71 -8.68 9.89
CA ILE A 27 14.55 -8.66 11.09
C ILE A 27 15.81 -9.53 10.91
N ALA A 28 15.77 -10.57 10.08
CA ALA A 28 16.92 -11.41 9.80
C ALA A 28 18.13 -10.61 9.25
N CYS A 29 17.88 -9.51 8.52
CA CYS A 29 18.91 -8.63 7.96
C CYS A 29 18.89 -7.22 8.59
N HIS A 30 17.77 -6.80 9.17
CA HIS A 30 17.52 -5.49 9.75
C HIS A 30 17.20 -5.61 11.24
N ALA A 31 18.14 -6.17 12.02
CA ALA A 31 17.95 -6.50 13.44
C ALA A 31 17.60 -5.29 14.36
N ASP A 32 17.85 -4.07 13.90
CA ASP A 32 17.52 -2.81 14.58
C ASP A 32 16.16 -2.22 14.12
N GLN A 33 15.43 -2.94 13.28
CA GLN A 33 14.16 -2.48 12.70
C GLN A 33 12.99 -3.36 13.16
N SER A 34 12.86 -3.52 14.48
CA SER A 34 11.71 -4.20 15.11
C SER A 34 10.37 -3.53 14.77
N ASP A 35 10.40 -2.27 14.31
CA ASP A 35 9.23 -1.44 14.05
C ASP A 35 8.76 -1.51 12.58
N LYS A 36 9.35 -2.42 11.77
CA LYS A 36 8.95 -2.53 10.34
C LYS A 36 7.50 -3.00 10.15
N GLY A 37 6.96 -3.75 11.09
CA GLY A 37 5.54 -4.06 11.10
C GLY A 37 4.70 -2.79 11.21
N ASP A 38 5.03 -1.94 12.16
CA ASP A 38 4.32 -0.68 12.42
C ASP A 38 4.41 0.28 11.21
N ASP A 39 5.58 0.34 10.52
CA ASP A 39 5.73 1.14 9.30
C ASP A 39 4.80 0.63 8.17
N LEU A 40 4.69 -0.69 7.99
CA LEU A 40 3.82 -1.29 6.97
C LEU A 40 2.34 -1.09 7.30
N ASP A 41 1.98 -1.19 8.57
CA ASP A 41 0.61 -0.95 9.06
C ASP A 41 0.22 0.51 8.89
N ALA A 42 1.13 1.46 9.16
CA ALA A 42 0.90 2.88 8.93
C ALA A 42 0.63 3.21 7.44
N ILE A 43 1.32 2.56 6.51
CA ILE A 43 1.01 2.72 5.08
C ILE A 43 -0.35 2.10 4.74
N ALA A 44 -0.71 0.97 5.33
CA ALA A 44 -2.03 0.35 5.12
C ALA A 44 -3.16 1.27 5.59
N GLU A 45 -3.04 1.90 6.76
CA GLU A 45 -3.99 2.89 7.27
C GLU A 45 -4.12 4.10 6.33
N ARG A 46 -3.01 4.64 5.83
CA ARG A 46 -3.04 5.74 4.84
C ARG A 46 -3.76 5.34 3.56
N LEU A 47 -3.53 4.13 3.06
CA LEU A 47 -4.23 3.63 1.87
C LEU A 47 -5.73 3.50 2.09
N GLU A 48 -6.17 3.10 3.28
CA GLU A 48 -7.57 3.07 3.67
C GLU A 48 -8.20 4.48 3.64
N ASP A 49 -7.59 5.44 4.32
CA ASP A 49 -8.08 6.82 4.38
C ASP A 49 -8.19 7.45 2.97
N ILE A 50 -7.18 7.22 2.14
CA ILE A 50 -7.16 7.69 0.75
C ILE A 50 -8.27 7.04 -0.07
N ALA A 51 -8.48 5.72 0.08
CA ALA A 51 -9.54 5.01 -0.64
C ALA A 51 -10.91 5.57 -0.28
N LEU A 52 -11.17 5.83 1.00
CA LEU A 52 -12.42 6.44 1.49
C LEU A 52 -12.61 7.85 0.91
N ALA A 53 -11.56 8.67 0.88
CA ALA A 53 -11.63 10.01 0.29
C ALA A 53 -11.89 9.96 -1.23
N LEU A 54 -11.24 9.05 -1.95
CA LEU A 54 -11.48 8.84 -3.38
C LEU A 54 -12.89 8.31 -3.65
N ALA A 55 -13.44 7.45 -2.78
CA ALA A 55 -14.82 6.98 -2.88
C ALA A 55 -15.83 8.12 -2.66
N ALA A 56 -15.56 9.03 -1.72
CA ALA A 56 -16.39 10.21 -1.51
C ALA A 56 -16.42 11.15 -2.73
N LEU A 57 -15.36 11.15 -3.53
CA LEU A 57 -15.27 11.88 -4.80
C LEU A 57 -15.81 11.08 -6.01
N HIS A 58 -16.34 9.88 -5.78
CA HIS A 58 -16.77 8.94 -6.82
C HIS A 58 -15.66 8.56 -7.82
N ALA A 59 -14.42 8.60 -7.40
CA ALA A 59 -13.27 8.16 -8.20
C ALA A 59 -13.09 6.63 -8.15
N VAL A 60 -13.46 6.04 -7.02
CA VAL A 60 -13.46 4.58 -6.82
C VAL A 60 -14.78 4.13 -6.17
N HIS A 61 -15.05 2.84 -6.26
CA HIS A 61 -16.05 2.12 -5.48
C HIS A 61 -15.32 1.16 -4.55
N ILE A 62 -15.74 1.09 -3.30
CA ILE A 62 -15.25 0.13 -2.32
C ILE A 62 -16.36 -0.91 -2.14
N ASP A 63 -16.01 -2.18 -2.09
CA ASP A 63 -16.97 -3.27 -1.92
C ASP A 63 -17.78 -3.10 -0.64
N ASP A 64 -19.09 -3.35 -0.73
CA ASP A 64 -20.03 -3.18 0.40
C ASP A 64 -19.71 -4.13 1.59
N GLU A 65 -18.97 -5.20 1.34
CA GLU A 65 -18.59 -6.20 2.36
C GLU A 65 -17.24 -5.88 3.02
N TRP A 66 -16.52 -4.87 2.51
CA TRP A 66 -15.25 -4.46 3.10
C TRP A 66 -15.47 -3.73 4.43
N GLU A 67 -14.68 -4.09 5.44
CA GLU A 67 -14.68 -3.43 6.75
C GLU A 67 -13.32 -2.76 7.01
N SER A 68 -13.35 -1.62 7.76
CA SER A 68 -12.12 -0.92 8.15
C SER A 68 -11.16 -1.85 8.91
N GLY A 69 -9.90 -1.84 8.49
CA GLY A 69 -8.86 -2.74 8.97
C GLY A 69 -8.68 -4.01 8.13
N ASP A 70 -9.58 -4.30 7.19
CA ASP A 70 -9.34 -5.32 6.18
C ASP A 70 -8.37 -4.81 5.10
N ALA A 71 -7.69 -5.72 4.44
CA ALA A 71 -6.82 -5.35 3.33
C ALA A 71 -7.61 -4.62 2.24
N ILE A 72 -7.27 -3.37 1.98
CA ILE A 72 -7.95 -2.55 0.96
C ILE A 72 -7.73 -3.07 -0.47
N PHE A 73 -6.64 -3.82 -0.66
CA PHE A 73 -6.32 -4.44 -1.93
C PHE A 73 -7.40 -5.45 -2.36
N GLY A 74 -7.90 -5.29 -3.57
CA GLY A 74 -8.96 -6.13 -4.15
C GLY A 74 -10.38 -5.67 -3.82
N ALA A 75 -10.57 -4.78 -2.84
CA ALA A 75 -11.86 -4.22 -2.48
C ALA A 75 -12.15 -2.88 -3.17
N VAL A 76 -11.14 -2.25 -3.78
CA VAL A 76 -11.26 -0.95 -4.46
C VAL A 76 -11.31 -1.12 -5.96
N HIS A 77 -12.35 -0.59 -6.57
CA HIS A 77 -12.59 -0.67 -8.00
C HIS A 77 -12.69 0.72 -8.63
N PRO A 78 -12.07 0.96 -9.80
CA PRO A 78 -12.15 2.24 -10.46
C PRO A 78 -13.59 2.53 -10.95
N VAL A 79 -14.04 3.75 -10.74
CA VAL A 79 -15.27 4.26 -11.35
C VAL A 79 -14.89 5.04 -12.61
N TYR A 80 -15.43 4.63 -13.76
CA TYR A 80 -15.21 5.33 -15.03
C TYR A 80 -16.02 6.64 -15.06
N ALA A 81 -15.52 7.64 -14.35
CA ALA A 81 -16.09 8.97 -14.28
C ALA A 81 -15.13 10.02 -14.87
N SER A 82 -15.66 11.17 -15.23
CA SER A 82 -14.83 12.32 -15.61
C SER A 82 -14.33 13.00 -14.33
N LEU A 83 -13.08 12.78 -13.99
CA LEU A 83 -12.44 13.36 -12.82
C LEU A 83 -11.66 14.63 -13.17
N PRO A 84 -11.54 15.59 -12.25
CA PRO A 84 -10.52 16.63 -12.33
C PRO A 84 -9.13 16.01 -12.48
N ARG A 85 -8.24 16.72 -13.17
CA ARG A 85 -6.92 16.16 -13.52
C ARG A 85 -6.08 15.81 -12.28
N ASP A 86 -6.14 16.63 -11.25
CA ASP A 86 -5.45 16.45 -9.98
C ASP A 86 -5.98 15.24 -9.21
N VAL A 87 -7.31 15.08 -9.14
CA VAL A 87 -7.95 13.89 -8.55
C VAL A 87 -7.59 12.63 -9.34
N PHE A 88 -7.56 12.70 -10.67
CA PHE A 88 -7.14 11.58 -11.51
C PHE A 88 -5.69 11.19 -11.24
N GLN A 89 -4.78 12.16 -11.08
CA GLN A 89 -3.39 11.90 -10.73
C GLN A 89 -3.29 11.26 -9.34
N ALA A 90 -4.01 11.78 -8.34
CA ALA A 90 -4.04 11.21 -7.00
C ALA A 90 -4.55 9.76 -7.00
N TRP A 91 -5.64 9.48 -7.76
CA TRP A 91 -6.14 8.12 -7.95
C TRP A 91 -5.10 7.20 -8.58
N TRP A 92 -4.36 7.68 -9.60
CA TRP A 92 -3.32 6.89 -10.27
C TRP A 92 -2.17 6.55 -9.32
N ASP A 93 -1.68 7.54 -8.57
CA ASP A 93 -0.58 7.37 -7.62
C ASP A 93 -0.98 6.43 -6.47
N PHE A 94 -2.20 6.57 -5.95
CA PHE A 94 -2.78 5.63 -4.99
C PHE A 94 -2.84 4.21 -5.56
N THR A 95 -3.35 4.03 -6.77
CA THR A 95 -3.48 2.71 -7.40
C THR A 95 -2.12 2.06 -7.59
N LEU A 96 -1.08 2.83 -7.95
CA LEU A 96 0.27 2.33 -8.10
C LEU A 96 0.81 1.74 -6.79
N VAL A 97 0.60 2.43 -5.67
CA VAL A 97 1.04 1.96 -4.35
C VAL A 97 0.22 0.75 -3.90
N MET A 98 -1.09 0.79 -4.07
CA MET A 98 -1.99 -0.30 -3.69
C MET A 98 -1.66 -1.60 -4.45
N GLU A 99 -1.44 -1.52 -5.76
CA GLU A 99 -1.16 -2.70 -6.61
C GLU A 99 0.25 -3.27 -6.42
N ASP A 100 1.18 -2.50 -5.87
CA ASP A 100 2.50 -3.03 -5.48
C ASP A 100 2.40 -4.03 -4.32
N ARG A 101 1.36 -3.98 -3.51
CA ARG A 101 1.03 -4.92 -2.41
C ARG A 101 2.11 -5.09 -1.35
N SER A 102 3.07 -4.19 -1.29
CA SER A 102 4.17 -4.29 -0.35
C SER A 102 4.02 -3.36 0.85
N ASN A 103 2.97 -2.52 0.88
CA ASN A 103 2.80 -1.46 1.86
C ASN A 103 4.09 -0.64 2.05
N GLY A 104 4.77 -0.35 0.94
CA GLY A 104 6.01 0.43 0.94
C GLY A 104 7.30 -0.36 1.14
N ALA A 105 7.26 -1.67 1.43
CA ALA A 105 8.47 -2.45 1.69
C ALA A 105 9.46 -2.46 0.50
N HIS A 106 8.96 -2.40 -0.74
CA HIS A 106 9.82 -2.39 -1.93
C HIS A 106 10.56 -1.08 -2.14
N ASN A 107 9.94 0.06 -1.84
CA ASN A 107 10.55 1.38 -1.98
C ASN A 107 9.87 2.40 -1.05
N PRO A 108 10.18 2.38 0.26
CA PRO A 108 9.45 3.16 1.27
C PRO A 108 9.47 4.67 0.98
N THR A 109 10.62 5.24 0.67
CA THR A 109 10.73 6.69 0.43
C THR A 109 9.91 7.15 -0.78
N TYR A 110 9.81 6.32 -1.82
CA TYR A 110 9.02 6.64 -3.00
C TYR A 110 7.52 6.55 -2.68
N VAL A 111 7.11 5.51 -1.96
CA VAL A 111 5.71 5.33 -1.52
C VAL A 111 5.27 6.49 -0.64
N GLU A 112 6.05 6.85 0.37
CA GLU A 112 5.77 8.02 1.22
C GLU A 112 5.59 9.30 0.39
N THR A 113 6.50 9.56 -0.56
CA THR A 113 6.41 10.74 -1.43
C THR A 113 5.14 10.77 -2.28
N LEU A 114 4.72 9.62 -2.80
CA LEU A 114 3.47 9.52 -3.58
C LEU A 114 2.25 9.77 -2.68
N LEU A 115 2.18 9.10 -1.52
CA LEU A 115 1.03 9.24 -0.62
C LEU A 115 0.92 10.65 -0.04
N ASP A 116 2.02 11.32 0.31
CA ASP A 116 2.03 12.72 0.74
C ASP A 116 1.41 13.65 -0.34
N GLY A 117 1.75 13.40 -1.61
CA GLY A 117 1.18 14.13 -2.74
C GLY A 117 -0.32 13.87 -2.92
N VAL A 118 -0.74 12.63 -2.76
CA VAL A 118 -2.14 12.21 -2.81
C VAL A 118 -2.96 12.87 -1.69
N GLU A 119 -2.50 12.74 -0.44
CA GLU A 119 -3.15 13.33 0.73
C GLU A 119 -3.27 14.85 0.62
N THR A 120 -2.19 15.52 0.19
CA THR A 120 -2.22 16.97 -0.07
C THR A 120 -3.31 17.33 -1.10
N THR A 121 -3.45 16.54 -2.16
CA THR A 121 -4.44 16.78 -3.22
C THR A 121 -5.87 16.55 -2.73
N LEU A 122 -6.07 15.56 -1.87
CA LEU A 122 -7.38 15.18 -1.34
C LEU A 122 -7.77 16.00 -0.09
N GLY A 123 -6.81 16.71 0.53
CA GLY A 123 -7.04 17.51 1.73
C GLY A 123 -7.11 16.71 3.02
N LEU A 124 -6.37 15.60 3.07
CA LEU A 124 -6.20 14.73 4.23
C LEU A 124 -5.09 15.22 5.14
#